data_eba5844cec9e2124c6f1469f0b4db4d1
#
_entry.id   eba5844cec9e2124c6f1469f0b4db4d1
#
_cell.length_a   1.000
_cell.length_b   1.000
_cell.length_c   1.000
_cell.angle_alpha   90.00
_cell.angle_beta   90.00
_cell.angle_gamma   90.00
#
_symmetry.space_group_name_H-M   'P 1'
#
loop_
_entity.id
_entity.type
_entity.pdbx_description
1 polymer ?
#
loop_
_entity_poly.entity_id
_entity_poly.type
_entity_poly.pdbx_seq_one_letter_code
_entity_poly.pdbx_strand_id
1 'polypeptide(L)'
;MVDTSYYNFTALNAPMDHPSRSARDTFYVVDNNPGSVAHPEAHAHGESDVLLRTQTSGVQIHTMESQKPPIYMICPGTVYRPDTADACHLPQFNQIEGLVVDEGITFGDLKGTLDYFVKCMFGEDRKTRYRPHFFPFTEPSCEWT
;
A
#
# COMPACT_ATOMS: atom_id res chain seq x y z
N MET A 1 -7.85 -1.24 9.33
CA MET A 1 -7.08 -0.19 10.03
C MET A 1 -7.37 1.14 9.36
N VAL A 2 -7.58 2.17 10.15
CA VAL A 2 -7.83 3.54 9.69
C VAL A 2 -6.48 4.24 9.49
N ASP A 3 -6.36 5.07 8.47
CA ASP A 3 -5.17 5.85 8.15
C ASP A 3 -5.59 7.22 7.57
N THR A 4 -4.63 8.09 7.29
CA THR A 4 -4.91 9.38 6.65
C THR A 4 -4.54 9.36 5.17
N SER A 5 -5.14 10.27 4.40
CA SER A 5 -4.79 10.46 2.99
C SER A 5 -3.31 10.79 2.81
N TYR A 6 -2.68 11.46 3.78
CA TYR A 6 -1.25 11.72 3.77
C TYR A 6 -0.44 10.43 3.65
N TYR A 7 -0.60 9.51 4.60
CA TYR A 7 0.17 8.24 4.62
C TYR A 7 -0.25 7.24 3.55
N ASN A 8 -1.52 7.27 3.16
CA ASN A 8 -2.04 6.33 2.16
C ASN A 8 -1.70 6.77 0.71
N PHE A 9 -1.42 8.05 0.48
CA PHE A 9 -1.19 8.60 -0.85
C PHE A 9 -0.04 9.61 -0.95
N THR A 10 -0.10 10.71 -0.22
CA THR A 10 0.82 11.86 -0.43
C THR A 10 2.26 11.48 -0.13
N ALA A 11 2.52 10.86 1.00
CA ALA A 11 3.86 10.39 1.38
C ALA A 11 4.40 9.26 0.49
N LEU A 12 3.52 8.61 -0.28
CA LEU A 12 3.85 7.61 -1.29
C LEU A 12 3.94 8.22 -2.70
N ASN A 13 4.04 9.55 -2.81
CA ASN A 13 4.18 10.26 -4.08
C ASN A 13 3.03 10.01 -5.08
N ALA A 14 1.85 9.59 -4.61
CA ALA A 14 0.66 9.52 -5.44
C ALA A 14 0.11 10.95 -5.66
N PRO A 15 -0.01 11.44 -6.91
CA PRO A 15 -0.44 12.79 -7.19
C PRO A 15 -1.89 13.03 -6.72
N MET A 16 -2.28 14.32 -6.57
CA MET A 16 -3.60 14.69 -6.06
C MET A 16 -4.75 14.24 -6.97
N ASP A 17 -4.50 14.14 -8.26
CA ASP A 17 -5.44 13.68 -9.28
C ASP A 17 -5.39 12.17 -9.54
N HIS A 18 -4.62 11.43 -8.73
CA HIS A 18 -4.53 9.97 -8.90
C HIS A 18 -5.91 9.30 -8.70
N PRO A 19 -6.35 8.43 -9.62
CA PRO A 19 -7.69 7.82 -9.55
C PRO A 19 -8.00 7.14 -8.21
N SER A 20 -7.02 6.49 -7.61
CA SER A 20 -7.18 5.80 -6.32
C SER A 20 -7.57 6.73 -5.16
N ARG A 21 -7.42 8.05 -5.30
CA ARG A 21 -7.88 9.02 -4.30
C ARG A 21 -9.38 9.29 -4.37
N SER A 22 -10.04 8.84 -5.43
CA SER A 22 -11.47 9.06 -5.58
C SER A 22 -12.28 8.27 -4.55
N ALA A 23 -13.45 8.78 -4.17
CA ALA A 23 -14.39 8.06 -3.31
C ALA A 23 -14.97 6.78 -3.97
N ARG A 24 -14.67 6.55 -5.25
CA ARG A 24 -15.01 5.31 -5.95
C ARG A 24 -14.01 4.19 -5.66
N ASP A 25 -12.75 4.57 -5.38
CA ASP A 25 -11.65 3.62 -5.24
C ASP A 25 -11.11 3.57 -3.80
N THR A 26 -11.63 4.41 -2.90
CA THR A 26 -11.21 4.47 -1.49
C THR A 26 -12.42 4.70 -0.57
N PHE A 27 -12.48 3.95 0.52
CA PHE A 27 -13.46 4.16 1.59
C PHE A 27 -12.98 5.26 2.54
N TYR A 28 -13.56 6.45 2.43
CA TYR A 28 -13.35 7.51 3.39
C TYR A 28 -14.27 7.35 4.61
N VAL A 29 -13.74 7.65 5.78
CA VAL A 29 -14.51 7.67 7.03
C VAL A 29 -15.21 9.02 7.13
N VAL A 30 -16.52 9.00 7.13
CA VAL A 30 -17.36 10.21 7.25
C VAL A 30 -17.78 10.35 8.70
N ASP A 31 -17.47 11.50 9.30
CA ASP A 31 -18.06 11.90 10.59
C ASP A 31 -19.29 12.74 10.30
N ASN A 32 -20.43 12.34 10.86
CA ASN A 32 -21.68 13.10 10.76
C ASN A 32 -21.72 14.34 11.65
N ASN A 33 -20.62 14.67 12.33
CA ASN A 33 -20.54 15.87 13.17
C ASN A 33 -20.20 17.10 12.30
N PRO A 34 -21.07 18.12 12.19
CA PRO A 34 -20.78 19.34 11.44
C PRO A 34 -19.55 20.04 12.03
N GLY A 35 -18.50 20.18 11.24
CA GLY A 35 -17.24 20.77 11.65
C GLY A 35 -16.11 19.76 11.91
N SER A 36 -16.38 18.48 11.81
CA SER A 36 -15.33 17.46 11.74
C SER A 36 -14.57 17.55 10.42
N VAL A 37 -13.26 17.32 10.46
CA VAL A 37 -12.40 17.21 9.27
C VAL A 37 -12.83 16.07 8.34
N ALA A 38 -13.64 15.15 8.83
CA ALA A 38 -14.20 14.03 8.08
C ALA A 38 -15.62 14.28 7.54
N HIS A 39 -16.06 15.53 7.40
CA HIS A 39 -17.38 15.85 6.86
C HIS A 39 -17.44 15.64 5.34
N PRO A 40 -18.52 15.05 4.77
CA PRO A 40 -18.61 14.74 3.34
C PRO A 40 -18.38 15.92 2.40
N GLU A 41 -18.72 17.14 2.81
CA GLU A 41 -18.54 18.36 2.03
C GLU A 41 -17.09 18.89 2.06
N ALA A 42 -16.26 18.40 2.99
CA ALA A 42 -14.84 18.76 3.10
C ALA A 42 -13.92 17.88 2.24
N HIS A 43 -14.45 16.86 1.57
CA HIS A 43 -13.71 15.85 0.83
C HIS A 43 -13.18 16.30 -0.53
N ALA A 44 -12.64 17.47 -0.62
CA ALA A 44 -11.76 17.82 -1.71
C ALA A 44 -10.34 17.31 -1.43
N HIS A 45 -10.18 16.00 -1.16
CA HIS A 45 -8.88 15.31 -1.13
C HIS A 45 -7.83 15.91 -0.18
N GLY A 46 -8.24 16.33 1.04
CA GLY A 46 -7.35 16.87 2.06
C GLY A 46 -6.40 15.80 2.62
N GLU A 47 -5.16 16.17 2.95
CA GLU A 47 -4.15 15.24 3.53
C GLU A 47 -4.58 14.68 4.89
N SER A 48 -5.48 15.36 5.58
CA SER A 48 -6.02 14.95 6.88
C SER A 48 -7.24 14.05 6.79
N ASP A 49 -7.77 13.78 5.59
CA ASP A 49 -8.93 12.90 5.42
C ASP A 49 -8.63 11.51 5.97
N VAL A 50 -9.56 11.02 6.78
CA VAL A 50 -9.46 9.70 7.38
C VAL A 50 -10.09 8.66 6.45
N LEU A 51 -9.41 7.55 6.26
CA LEU A 51 -9.85 6.49 5.35
C LEU A 51 -9.56 5.08 5.90
N LEU A 52 -10.20 4.08 5.30
CA LEU A 52 -9.79 2.70 5.43
C LEU A 52 -8.63 2.46 4.44
N ARG A 53 -7.45 2.11 4.94
CA ARG A 53 -6.24 2.00 4.11
C ARG A 53 -6.45 1.07 2.92
N THR A 54 -6.04 1.51 1.74
CA THR A 54 -6.13 0.75 0.50
C THR A 54 -4.93 -0.18 0.27
N GLN A 55 -3.89 0.00 1.06
CA GLN A 55 -2.62 -0.74 1.03
C GLN A 55 -1.93 -0.68 2.39
N THR A 56 -0.96 -1.54 2.62
CA THR A 56 -0.16 -1.52 3.85
C THR A 56 1.05 -0.59 3.77
N SER A 57 1.28 0.05 2.63
CA SER A 57 2.47 0.87 2.32
C SER A 57 2.66 2.08 3.26
N GLY A 58 1.57 2.64 3.83
CA GLY A 58 1.68 3.72 4.81
C GLY A 58 2.53 3.35 6.03
N VAL A 59 2.57 2.06 6.40
CA VAL A 59 3.42 1.58 7.51
C VAL A 59 4.91 1.72 7.18
N GLN A 60 5.30 1.65 5.92
CA GLN A 60 6.68 1.89 5.49
C GLN A 60 7.11 3.33 5.83
N ILE A 61 6.24 4.29 5.58
CA ILE A 61 6.50 5.71 5.90
C ILE A 61 6.64 5.89 7.42
N HIS A 62 5.68 5.40 8.21
CA HIS A 62 5.76 5.46 9.68
C HIS A 62 7.05 4.82 10.20
N THR A 63 7.49 3.72 9.61
CA THR A 63 8.73 3.05 9.99
C THR A 63 9.94 3.93 9.67
N MET A 64 10.03 4.50 8.47
CA MET A 64 11.13 5.37 8.06
C MET A 64 11.18 6.69 8.82
N GLU A 65 10.04 7.21 9.30
CA GLU A 65 9.97 8.39 10.16
C GLU A 65 10.44 8.08 11.60
N SER A 66 10.24 6.85 12.06
CA SER A 66 10.51 6.46 13.45
C SER A 66 11.91 5.91 13.70
N GLN A 67 12.60 5.40 12.66
CA GLN A 67 13.91 4.79 12.80
C GLN A 67 14.82 5.06 11.60
N LYS A 68 16.14 5.00 11.85
CA LYS A 68 17.15 5.14 10.80
C LYS A 68 17.53 3.78 10.21
N PRO A 69 18.03 3.73 8.97
CA PRO A 69 18.63 2.51 8.41
C PRO A 69 19.74 1.94 9.32
N PRO A 70 19.93 0.60 9.31
CA PRO A 70 19.25 -0.36 8.47
C PRO A 70 17.81 -0.65 8.90
N ILE A 71 16.90 -0.83 7.92
CA ILE A 71 15.49 -1.15 8.16
C ILE A 71 15.17 -2.47 7.48
N TYR A 72 14.62 -3.39 8.22
CA TYR A 72 14.08 -4.66 7.73
C TYR A 72 12.71 -4.84 8.35
N MET A 73 11.66 -4.75 7.56
CA MET A 73 10.30 -4.92 8.07
C MET A 73 9.41 -5.68 7.11
N ILE A 74 8.41 -6.34 7.67
CA ILE A 74 7.23 -6.85 6.97
C ILE A 74 5.98 -6.26 7.61
N CYS A 75 5.00 -5.94 6.80
CA CYS A 75 3.72 -5.41 7.25
C CYS A 75 2.57 -6.23 6.68
N PRO A 76 2.16 -7.32 7.34
CA PRO A 76 0.92 -8.00 7.02
C PRO A 76 -0.27 -7.22 7.56
N GLY A 77 -1.37 -7.19 6.82
CA GLY A 77 -2.58 -6.58 7.35
C GLY A 77 -3.74 -6.50 6.38
N THR A 78 -4.90 -6.19 6.93
CA THR A 78 -6.12 -6.01 6.17
C THR A 78 -6.14 -4.65 5.49
N VAL A 79 -6.56 -4.65 4.23
CA VAL A 79 -6.73 -3.48 3.37
C VAL A 79 -8.13 -3.48 2.77
N TYR A 80 -8.57 -2.33 2.25
CA TYR A 80 -9.94 -2.12 1.82
C TYR A 80 -9.97 -1.39 0.47
N ARG A 81 -10.74 -1.91 -0.48
CA ARG A 81 -10.98 -1.28 -1.77
C ARG A 81 -12.45 -1.45 -2.15
N PRO A 82 -13.13 -0.43 -2.67
CA PRO A 82 -14.54 -0.50 -3.07
C PRO A 82 -14.77 -1.33 -4.34
N ASP A 83 -14.04 -2.44 -4.48
CA ASP A 83 -14.20 -3.35 -5.61
C ASP A 83 -15.55 -4.09 -5.51
N THR A 84 -16.19 -4.30 -6.66
CA THR A 84 -17.37 -5.15 -6.73
C THR A 84 -16.99 -6.56 -6.34
N ALA A 85 -17.69 -7.11 -5.35
CA ALA A 85 -17.44 -8.48 -4.91
C ALA A 85 -17.75 -9.49 -6.01
N ASP A 86 -16.76 -10.32 -6.34
CA ASP A 86 -16.88 -11.43 -7.28
C ASP A 86 -16.12 -12.67 -6.75
N ALA A 87 -15.88 -13.66 -7.61
CA ALA A 87 -15.17 -14.87 -7.22
C ALA A 87 -13.70 -14.65 -6.83
N CYS A 88 -13.09 -13.53 -7.22
CA CYS A 88 -11.67 -13.22 -7.05
C CYS A 88 -11.43 -11.91 -6.28
N HIS A 89 -12.44 -11.07 -6.11
CA HIS A 89 -12.33 -9.75 -5.49
C HIS A 89 -13.28 -9.61 -4.31
N LEU A 90 -12.74 -9.14 -3.20
CA LEU A 90 -13.51 -8.76 -2.02
C LEU A 90 -13.14 -7.32 -1.64
N PRO A 91 -14.09 -6.53 -1.13
CA PRO A 91 -13.82 -5.16 -0.66
C PRO A 91 -12.82 -5.10 0.49
N GLN A 92 -12.61 -6.23 1.15
CA GLN A 92 -11.64 -6.40 2.23
C GLN A 92 -10.79 -7.64 1.95
N PHE A 93 -9.46 -7.48 1.96
CA PHE A 93 -8.52 -8.58 1.79
C PHE A 93 -7.24 -8.35 2.59
N ASN A 94 -6.37 -9.33 2.64
CA ASN A 94 -5.10 -9.23 3.34
C ASN A 94 -3.97 -8.97 2.33
N GLN A 95 -3.07 -8.08 2.72
CA GLN A 95 -1.85 -7.74 1.99
C GLN A 95 -0.65 -7.93 2.90
N ILE A 96 0.48 -8.32 2.32
CA ILE A 96 1.78 -8.36 3.00
C ILE A 96 2.74 -7.52 2.18
N GLU A 97 3.38 -6.55 2.81
CA GLU A 97 4.46 -5.78 2.21
C GLU A 97 5.75 -5.96 2.99
N GLY A 98 6.88 -5.80 2.31
CA GLY A 98 8.19 -5.77 2.92
C GLY A 98 8.95 -4.51 2.53
N LEU A 99 9.75 -3.98 3.44
CA LEU A 99 10.69 -2.90 3.20
C LEU A 99 12.07 -3.30 3.71
N VAL A 100 13.07 -3.14 2.85
CA VAL A 100 14.48 -3.26 3.23
C VAL A 100 15.19 -1.98 2.80
N VAL A 101 15.86 -1.32 3.76
CA VAL A 101 16.71 -0.15 3.52
C VAL A 101 18.07 -0.42 4.17
N ASP A 102 19.07 -0.74 3.37
CA ASP A 102 20.43 -1.03 3.84
C ASP A 102 21.44 -0.78 2.72
N GLU A 103 22.73 -0.77 3.08
CA GLU A 103 23.82 -0.66 2.11
C GLU A 103 23.94 -1.94 1.25
N GLY A 104 24.18 -1.73 -0.05
CA GLY A 104 24.43 -2.83 -0.98
C GLY A 104 23.21 -3.64 -1.40
N ILE A 105 22.00 -3.27 -1.00
CA ILE A 105 20.76 -3.93 -1.43
C ILE A 105 20.53 -3.70 -2.92
N THR A 106 20.22 -4.75 -3.64
CA THR A 106 20.05 -4.77 -5.09
C THR A 106 18.66 -5.24 -5.49
N PHE A 107 18.32 -5.02 -6.76
CA PHE A 107 17.11 -5.58 -7.35
C PHE A 107 17.13 -7.12 -7.41
N GLY A 108 18.33 -7.71 -7.41
CA GLY A 108 18.52 -9.15 -7.28
C GLY A 108 18.06 -9.69 -5.92
N ASP A 109 18.36 -8.95 -4.85
CA ASP A 109 17.93 -9.31 -3.48
C ASP A 109 16.40 -9.28 -3.34
N LEU A 110 15.74 -8.26 -3.94
CA LEU A 110 14.29 -8.21 -4.00
C LEU A 110 13.71 -9.46 -4.68
N LYS A 111 14.20 -9.81 -5.87
CA LYS A 111 13.74 -10.99 -6.61
C LYS A 111 13.97 -12.27 -5.84
N GLY A 112 15.16 -12.44 -5.28
CA GLY A 112 15.51 -13.64 -4.50
C GLY A 112 14.62 -13.80 -3.28
N THR A 113 14.34 -12.72 -2.57
CA THR A 113 13.45 -12.73 -1.40
C THR A 113 12.02 -13.12 -1.78
N LEU A 114 11.49 -12.56 -2.87
CA LEU A 114 10.15 -12.89 -3.34
C LEU A 114 10.04 -14.33 -3.85
N ASP A 115 11.05 -14.82 -4.59
CA ASP A 115 11.09 -16.22 -5.03
C ASP A 115 11.14 -17.19 -3.86
N TYR A 116 11.94 -16.87 -2.85
CA TYR A 116 12.02 -17.67 -1.62
C TYR A 116 10.68 -17.67 -0.88
N PHE A 117 10.06 -16.49 -0.73
CA PHE A 117 8.74 -16.37 -0.10
C PHE A 117 7.68 -17.25 -0.80
N VAL A 118 7.63 -17.21 -2.14
CA VAL A 118 6.66 -18.01 -2.90
C VAL A 118 6.86 -19.49 -2.70
N LYS A 119 8.11 -19.96 -2.76
CA LYS A 119 8.42 -21.37 -2.53
C LYS A 119 8.02 -21.83 -1.13
N CYS A 120 8.29 -21.02 -0.11
CA CYS A 120 7.89 -21.32 1.26
C CYS A 120 6.37 -21.37 1.45
N MET A 121 5.63 -20.45 0.81
CA MET A 121 4.19 -20.33 0.98
C MET A 121 3.38 -21.27 0.10
N PHE A 122 3.83 -21.52 -1.13
CA PHE A 122 3.04 -22.18 -2.16
C PHE A 122 3.69 -23.47 -2.72
N GLY A 123 4.87 -23.83 -2.25
CA GLY A 123 5.59 -25.04 -2.62
C GLY A 123 6.77 -24.80 -3.57
N GLU A 124 7.77 -25.69 -3.49
CA GLU A 124 9.06 -25.59 -4.19
C GLU A 124 8.95 -25.57 -5.72
N ASP A 125 7.89 -26.17 -6.27
CA ASP A 125 7.68 -26.26 -7.73
C ASP A 125 7.14 -24.95 -8.34
N ARG A 126 6.87 -23.95 -7.53
CA ARG A 126 6.33 -22.67 -8.01
C ARG A 126 7.40 -21.87 -8.73
N LYS A 127 7.01 -21.33 -9.88
CA LYS A 127 7.85 -20.46 -10.70
C LYS A 127 7.26 -19.05 -10.70
N THR A 128 8.12 -18.08 -10.55
CA THR A 128 7.76 -16.66 -10.58
C THR A 128 8.12 -16.05 -11.91
N ARG A 129 7.36 -15.04 -12.31
CA ARG A 129 7.61 -14.24 -13.49
C ARG A 129 7.64 -12.76 -13.11
N TYR A 130 8.61 -12.05 -13.63
CA TYR A 130 8.77 -10.61 -13.44
C TYR A 130 8.57 -9.89 -14.75
N ARG A 131 7.77 -8.82 -14.74
CA ARG A 131 7.63 -7.93 -15.89
C ARG A 131 7.81 -6.49 -15.43
N PRO A 132 8.46 -5.62 -16.22
CA PRO A 132 8.56 -4.20 -15.90
C PRO A 132 7.17 -3.59 -15.70
N HIS A 133 7.06 -2.74 -14.69
CA HIS A 133 5.83 -2.02 -14.39
C HIS A 133 6.18 -0.65 -13.81
N PHE A 134 5.21 0.24 -13.70
CA PHE A 134 5.37 1.56 -13.11
C PHE A 134 4.48 1.73 -11.88
N PHE A 135 5.07 2.25 -10.81
CA PHE A 135 4.35 2.74 -9.64
C PHE A 135 4.90 4.11 -9.24
N PRO A 136 4.07 5.06 -8.75
CA PRO A 136 4.51 6.42 -8.43
C PRO A 136 5.63 6.50 -7.38
N PHE A 137 5.73 5.49 -6.53
CA PHE A 137 6.59 5.46 -5.34
C PHE A 137 7.74 4.43 -5.43
N THR A 138 7.96 3.81 -6.59
CA THR A 138 9.03 2.82 -6.78
C THR A 138 9.79 3.01 -8.07
N GLU A 139 11.13 2.86 -8.03
CA GLU A 139 12.01 2.89 -9.21
C GLU A 139 13.32 2.13 -8.91
N PRO A 140 13.72 1.15 -9.72
CA PRO A 140 12.92 0.48 -10.76
C PRO A 140 11.76 -0.31 -10.21
N SER A 141 10.75 -0.56 -11.05
CA SER A 141 9.54 -1.28 -10.65
C SER A 141 9.28 -2.51 -11.51
N CYS A 142 8.76 -3.54 -10.91
CA CYS A 142 8.26 -4.69 -11.62
C CYS A 142 6.98 -5.23 -10.96
N GLU A 143 6.15 -5.81 -11.77
CA GLU A 143 5.05 -6.65 -11.33
C GLU A 143 5.53 -8.10 -11.29
N TRP A 144 5.05 -8.81 -10.29
CA TRP A 144 5.42 -10.18 -10.02
C TRP A 144 4.19 -11.08 -10.02
N THR A 145 4.25 -12.20 -10.75
CA THR A 145 3.14 -13.14 -10.94
C THR A 145 3.65 -14.59 -10.90
#